data_db5bb66188f3522dec1861ed8e9a54fd
#
_entry.id   db5bb66188f3522dec1861ed8e9a54fd
#
_cell.length_a   1.000
_cell.length_b   1.000
_cell.length_c   1.000
_cell.angle_alpha   90.00
_cell.angle_beta   90.00
_cell.angle_gamma   90.00
#
_symmetry.space_group_name_H-M   'P 1'
#
loop_
_entity.id
_entity.type
_entity.pdbx_description
1 polymer ?
#
loop_
_entity_poly.entity_id
_entity_poly.type
_entity_poly.pdbx_seq_one_letter_code
_entity_poly.pdbx_strand_id
1 'polypeptide(L)'
;MMAEEVTRKVKKNDEGKLVEECEYLGELMHGKRTIWHPSGVKISETDFIQGVMQGEHISWYLTGHIALKASVVGGDYHGLLTAYWPNGEKRESGYLDKGERVGVFKSWSDSGELLAEKNHDE
;
A
#
# COMPACT_ATOMS: atom_id res chain seq x y z
N MET A 1 -4.86 8.25 -34.91
CA MET A 1 -4.50 7.36 -33.81
C MET A 1 -5.45 7.63 -32.65
N MET A 2 -6.07 6.58 -32.15
CA MET A 2 -6.97 6.70 -31.01
C MET A 2 -6.18 6.44 -29.72
N ALA A 3 -6.33 7.34 -28.75
CA ALA A 3 -5.78 7.11 -27.44
C ALA A 3 -6.54 5.97 -26.77
N GLU A 4 -5.85 5.13 -26.01
CA GLU A 4 -6.50 4.11 -25.20
C GLU A 4 -7.29 4.77 -24.09
N GLU A 5 -8.48 4.28 -23.83
CA GLU A 5 -9.31 4.78 -22.76
C GLU A 5 -9.04 4.03 -21.48
N VAL A 6 -9.05 4.75 -20.37
CA VAL A 6 -9.01 4.14 -19.05
C VAL A 6 -10.38 3.56 -18.76
N THR A 7 -10.41 2.27 -18.43
CA THR A 7 -11.63 1.56 -18.05
C THR A 7 -11.54 1.14 -16.60
N ARG A 8 -12.68 1.12 -15.94
CA ARG A 8 -12.79 0.71 -14.54
C ARG A 8 -13.44 -0.65 -14.46
N LYS A 9 -12.78 -1.60 -13.79
CA LYS A 9 -13.31 -2.93 -13.57
C LYS A 9 -13.54 -3.15 -12.08
N VAL A 10 -14.64 -3.79 -11.75
CA VAL A 10 -15.00 -4.09 -10.37
C VAL A 10 -15.23 -5.58 -10.21
N LYS A 11 -14.96 -6.09 -9.01
CA LYS A 11 -15.28 -7.46 -8.61
C LYS A 11 -16.19 -7.41 -7.40
N LYS A 12 -17.20 -8.26 -7.40
CA LYS A 12 -18.13 -8.42 -6.28
C LYS A 12 -18.04 -9.85 -5.78
N ASN A 13 -18.29 -10.05 -4.48
CA ASN A 13 -18.37 -11.38 -3.91
C ASN A 13 -19.77 -12.00 -4.21
N ASP A 14 -20.00 -13.23 -3.72
CA ASP A 14 -21.24 -13.96 -3.97
C ASP A 14 -22.47 -13.26 -3.39
N GLU A 15 -22.30 -12.38 -2.41
CA GLU A 15 -23.37 -11.58 -1.82
C GLU A 15 -23.59 -10.25 -2.55
N GLY A 16 -22.87 -10.00 -3.64
CA GLY A 16 -22.98 -8.77 -4.42
C GLY A 16 -22.22 -7.58 -3.85
N LYS A 17 -21.38 -7.79 -2.84
CA LYS A 17 -20.61 -6.71 -2.22
C LYS A 17 -19.33 -6.44 -3.02
N LEU A 18 -19.05 -5.16 -3.23
CA LEU A 18 -17.83 -4.72 -3.92
C LEU A 18 -16.61 -5.09 -3.09
N VAL A 19 -15.67 -5.84 -3.68
CA VAL A 19 -14.44 -6.25 -2.99
C VAL A 19 -13.18 -5.80 -3.72
N GLU A 20 -13.26 -5.43 -4.99
CA GLU A 20 -12.11 -4.92 -5.73
C GLU A 20 -12.54 -3.95 -6.81
N GLU A 21 -11.75 -2.91 -7.01
CA GLU A 21 -11.91 -1.97 -8.09
C GLU A 21 -10.53 -1.60 -8.60
N CYS A 22 -10.37 -1.60 -9.92
CA CYS A 22 -9.10 -1.21 -10.52
C CYS A 22 -9.34 -0.53 -11.86
N GLU A 23 -8.56 0.50 -12.15
CA GLU A 23 -8.53 1.16 -13.44
C GLU A 23 -7.53 0.44 -14.35
N TYR A 24 -7.87 0.37 -15.64
CA TYR A 24 -7.07 -0.31 -16.66
C TYR A 24 -6.87 0.58 -17.87
N LEU A 25 -5.70 0.47 -18.46
CA LEU A 25 -5.40 1.03 -19.78
C LEU A 25 -5.15 -0.18 -20.69
N GLY A 26 -6.14 -0.48 -21.56
CA GLY A 26 -6.12 -1.76 -22.27
C GLY A 26 -6.27 -2.93 -21.30
N GLU A 27 -5.33 -3.86 -21.31
CA GLU A 27 -5.31 -5.02 -20.40
C GLU A 27 -4.43 -4.82 -19.16
N LEU A 28 -3.78 -3.65 -19.06
CA LEU A 28 -2.85 -3.37 -17.96
C LEU A 28 -3.51 -2.51 -16.89
N MET A 29 -3.27 -2.86 -15.63
CA MET A 29 -3.67 -2.00 -14.52
C MET A 29 -2.99 -0.65 -14.68
N HIS A 30 -3.77 0.43 -14.57
CA HIS A 30 -3.26 1.77 -14.75
C HIS A 30 -4.12 2.75 -13.95
N GLY A 31 -3.59 3.24 -12.86
CA GLY A 31 -4.32 4.02 -11.89
C GLY A 31 -4.39 3.27 -10.58
N LYS A 32 -5.46 3.47 -9.83
CA LYS A 32 -5.58 2.97 -8.46
C LYS A 32 -6.31 1.63 -8.42
N ARG A 33 -5.73 0.66 -7.70
CA ARG A 33 -6.38 -0.60 -7.38
C ARG A 33 -6.78 -0.58 -5.92
N THR A 34 -8.06 -0.74 -5.64
CA THR A 34 -8.60 -0.72 -4.28
C THR A 34 -9.24 -2.05 -3.95
N ILE A 35 -8.95 -2.57 -2.75
CA ILE A 35 -9.52 -3.81 -2.24
C ILE A 35 -10.27 -3.49 -0.95
N TRP A 36 -11.49 -4.04 -0.82
CA TRP A 36 -12.35 -3.89 0.35
C TRP A 36 -12.65 -5.22 1.00
N HIS A 37 -12.75 -5.20 2.32
CA HIS A 37 -13.36 -6.28 3.07
C HIS A 37 -14.88 -6.26 2.82
N PRO A 38 -15.58 -7.40 2.87
CA PRO A 38 -17.04 -7.42 2.68
C PRO A 38 -17.82 -6.51 3.63
N SER A 39 -17.25 -6.13 4.77
CA SER A 39 -17.86 -5.16 5.69
C SER A 39 -17.89 -3.73 5.15
N GLY A 40 -17.21 -3.46 4.04
CA GLY A 40 -17.10 -2.13 3.44
C GLY A 40 -15.83 -1.37 3.83
N VAL A 41 -15.01 -1.93 4.72
CA VAL A 41 -13.74 -1.30 5.12
C VAL A 41 -12.68 -1.54 4.04
N LYS A 42 -11.99 -0.48 3.63
CA LYS A 42 -10.85 -0.60 2.73
C LYS A 42 -9.74 -1.43 3.36
N ILE A 43 -9.18 -2.37 2.59
CA ILE A 43 -8.03 -3.18 3.01
C ILE A 43 -6.75 -2.64 2.41
N SER A 44 -6.75 -2.31 1.12
CA SER A 44 -5.55 -1.81 0.46
C SER A 44 -5.88 -0.91 -0.73
N GLU A 45 -4.92 -0.08 -1.08
CA GLU A 45 -5.00 0.82 -2.21
C GLU A 45 -3.59 0.98 -2.77
N THR A 46 -3.41 0.68 -4.06
CA THR A 46 -2.10 0.66 -4.69
C THR A 46 -2.17 1.37 -6.04
N ASP A 47 -1.19 2.23 -6.31
CA ASP A 47 -1.09 2.91 -7.60
C ASP A 47 -0.35 2.03 -8.62
N PHE A 48 -0.84 2.03 -9.86
CA PHE A 48 -0.23 1.30 -10.97
C PHE A 48 -0.07 2.22 -12.18
N ILE A 49 1.00 2.00 -12.94
CA ILE A 49 1.22 2.61 -14.26
C ILE A 49 1.59 1.47 -15.21
N GLN A 50 0.78 1.24 -16.24
CA GLN A 50 1.02 0.22 -17.27
C GLN A 50 1.37 -1.15 -16.67
N GLY A 51 0.62 -1.59 -15.67
CA GLY A 51 0.76 -2.90 -15.06
C GLY A 51 1.80 -2.99 -13.95
N VAL A 52 2.51 -1.90 -13.65
CA VAL A 52 3.60 -1.88 -12.66
C VAL A 52 3.20 -1.00 -11.49
N MET A 53 3.44 -1.46 -10.27
CA MET A 53 3.22 -0.64 -9.07
C MET A 53 4.15 0.57 -9.12
N GLN A 54 3.55 1.75 -9.08
CA GLN A 54 4.28 3.01 -9.22
C GLN A 54 3.51 4.13 -8.54
N GLY A 55 4.00 4.61 -7.43
CA GLY A 55 3.36 5.65 -6.64
C GLY A 55 3.28 5.27 -5.18
N GLU A 56 2.10 4.97 -4.68
CA GLU A 56 1.89 4.70 -3.26
C GLU A 56 1.11 3.40 -3.05
N HIS A 57 1.44 2.72 -1.95
CA HIS A 57 0.68 1.59 -1.46
C HIS A 57 0.27 1.86 -0.01
N ILE A 58 -1.03 1.72 0.27
CA ILE A 58 -1.57 1.89 1.61
C ILE A 58 -2.41 0.66 1.95
N SER A 59 -2.27 0.16 3.17
CA SER A 59 -3.17 -0.87 3.70
C SER A 59 -3.76 -0.41 5.02
N TRP A 60 -4.90 -0.98 5.38
CA TRP A 60 -5.67 -0.61 6.57
C TRP A 60 -6.02 -1.84 7.39
N TYR A 61 -6.07 -1.66 8.70
CA TYR A 61 -6.71 -2.62 9.59
C TYR A 61 -8.23 -2.52 9.42
N LEU A 62 -8.94 -3.57 9.82
CA LEU A 62 -10.41 -3.56 9.76
C LEU A 62 -11.06 -2.50 10.65
N THR A 63 -10.31 -1.98 11.59
CA THR A 63 -10.73 -0.84 12.45
C THR A 63 -10.77 0.49 11.71
N GLY A 64 -10.19 0.56 10.49
CA GLY A 64 -10.09 1.78 9.70
C GLY A 64 -8.78 2.54 9.87
N HIS A 65 -7.94 2.16 10.82
CA HIS A 65 -6.61 2.77 10.96
C HIS A 65 -5.66 2.26 9.89
N ILE A 66 -4.76 3.11 9.43
CA ILE A 66 -3.73 2.72 8.46
C ILE A 66 -2.81 1.68 9.12
N ALA A 67 -2.54 0.59 8.41
CA ALA A 67 -1.60 -0.45 8.84
C ALA A 67 -0.22 -0.23 8.23
N LEU A 68 -0.15 0.19 6.95
CA LEU A 68 1.09 0.38 6.23
C LEU A 68 0.92 1.48 5.19
N LYS A 69 1.94 2.30 5.05
CA LYS A 69 2.02 3.28 3.96
C LYS A 69 3.44 3.25 3.42
N ALA A 70 3.57 3.06 2.12
CA ALA A 70 4.87 2.91 1.49
C ALA A 70 4.86 3.45 0.06
N SER A 71 6.02 3.93 -0.38
CA SER A 71 6.23 4.30 -1.77
C SER A 71 6.62 3.05 -2.56
N VAL A 72 6.15 2.95 -3.81
CA VAL A 72 6.46 1.86 -4.73
C VAL A 72 6.96 2.44 -6.05
N VAL A 73 8.02 1.86 -6.57
CA VAL A 73 8.64 2.28 -7.82
C VAL A 73 9.09 1.04 -8.58
N GLY A 74 8.64 0.91 -9.83
CA GLY A 74 9.05 -0.22 -10.68
C GLY A 74 8.68 -1.58 -10.12
N GLY A 75 7.62 -1.67 -9.31
CA GLY A 75 7.15 -2.92 -8.72
C GLY A 75 7.74 -3.23 -7.35
N ASP A 76 8.68 -2.43 -6.87
CA ASP A 76 9.34 -2.65 -5.57
C ASP A 76 9.00 -1.53 -4.58
N TYR A 77 9.08 -1.84 -3.29
CA TYR A 77 9.08 -0.80 -2.28
C TYR A 77 10.36 0.02 -2.43
N HIS A 78 10.20 1.33 -2.53
CA HIS A 78 11.32 2.25 -2.72
C HIS A 78 10.97 3.61 -2.12
N GLY A 79 11.72 4.06 -1.15
CA GLY A 79 11.45 5.29 -0.41
C GLY A 79 10.96 4.99 1.00
N LEU A 80 10.20 5.91 1.57
CA LEU A 80 9.73 5.81 2.95
C LEU A 80 8.66 4.75 3.11
N LEU A 81 8.84 3.89 4.12
CA LEU A 81 7.83 2.94 4.57
C LEU A 81 7.51 3.24 6.02
N THR A 82 6.23 3.31 6.37
CA THR A 82 5.79 3.44 7.75
C THR A 82 4.70 2.40 8.02
N ALA A 83 4.90 1.58 9.04
CA ALA A 83 3.92 0.63 9.52
C ALA A 83 3.35 1.13 10.84
N TYR A 84 2.09 0.80 11.11
CA TYR A 84 1.36 1.28 12.29
C TYR A 84 0.78 0.12 13.08
N TRP A 85 0.61 0.33 14.38
CA TRP A 85 -0.16 -0.54 15.24
C TRP A 85 -1.66 -0.31 15.00
N PRO A 86 -2.53 -1.27 15.37
CA PRO A 86 -3.97 -1.07 15.22
C PRO A 86 -4.54 0.16 15.92
N ASN A 87 -3.85 0.65 16.97
CA ASN A 87 -4.27 1.85 17.68
C ASN A 87 -3.85 3.17 17.01
N GLY A 88 -3.17 3.09 15.86
CA GLY A 88 -2.73 4.27 15.11
C GLY A 88 -1.31 4.73 15.42
N GLU A 89 -0.67 4.18 16.45
CA GLU A 89 0.71 4.50 16.78
C GLU A 89 1.67 3.88 15.76
N LYS A 90 2.79 4.54 15.48
CA LYS A 90 3.81 3.99 14.59
C LYS A 90 4.41 2.73 15.20
N ARG A 91 4.59 1.70 14.36
CA ARG A 91 5.25 0.46 14.74
C ARG A 91 6.67 0.40 14.19
N GLU A 92 6.87 0.83 12.94
CA GLU A 92 8.17 0.79 12.27
C GLU A 92 8.22 1.85 11.19
N SER A 93 9.40 2.43 10.96
CA SER A 93 9.60 3.41 9.88
C SER A 93 11.04 3.41 9.40
N GLY A 94 11.24 3.58 8.09
CA GLY A 94 12.54 3.68 7.47
C GLY A 94 12.44 3.74 5.97
N TYR A 95 13.60 3.77 5.32
CA TYR A 95 13.69 3.86 3.86
C TYR A 95 14.09 2.52 3.25
N LEU A 96 13.49 2.24 2.09
CA LEU A 96 13.81 1.06 1.29
C LEU A 96 14.39 1.50 -0.05
N ASP A 97 15.33 0.70 -0.57
CA ASP A 97 15.87 0.84 -1.92
C ASP A 97 15.67 -0.49 -2.62
N LYS A 98 14.78 -0.51 -3.62
CA LYS A 98 14.44 -1.73 -4.36
C LYS A 98 14.09 -2.91 -3.44
N GLY A 99 13.30 -2.63 -2.41
CA GLY A 99 12.83 -3.64 -1.45
C GLY A 99 13.79 -3.93 -0.31
N GLU A 100 15.00 -3.38 -0.31
CA GLU A 100 15.98 -3.60 0.75
C GLU A 100 16.00 -2.42 1.72
N ARG A 101 16.13 -2.73 3.01
CA ARG A 101 16.24 -1.70 4.05
C ARG A 101 17.57 -0.98 3.93
N VAL A 102 17.52 0.36 3.94
CA VAL A 102 18.73 1.20 3.91
C VAL A 102 18.63 2.25 5.01
N GLY A 103 19.79 2.68 5.52
CA GLY A 103 19.83 3.68 6.56
C GLY A 103 19.22 3.20 7.87
N VAL A 104 18.71 4.12 8.64
CA VAL A 104 18.19 3.84 9.98
C VAL A 104 16.71 3.46 9.95
N PHE A 105 16.40 2.29 10.49
CA PHE A 105 15.03 1.86 10.77
C PHE A 105 14.76 1.97 12.25
N LYS A 106 13.59 2.49 12.59
CA LYS A 106 13.13 2.63 13.98
C LYS A 106 11.88 1.81 14.20
N SER A 107 11.74 1.26 15.39
CA SER A 107 10.52 0.56 15.79
C SER A 107 10.06 1.01 17.16
N TRP A 108 8.75 0.99 17.37
CA TRP A 108 8.11 1.50 18.58
C TRP A 108 7.09 0.48 19.10
N SER A 109 6.85 0.53 20.40
CA SER A 109 5.75 -0.21 21.02
C SER A 109 4.40 0.43 20.68
N ASP A 110 3.32 -0.26 21.00
CA ASP A 110 1.98 0.26 20.80
C ASP A 110 1.63 1.43 21.74
N SER A 111 2.46 1.68 22.76
CA SER A 111 2.34 2.85 23.63
C SER A 111 3.23 4.02 23.17
N GLY A 112 3.95 3.87 22.05
CA GLY A 112 4.77 4.94 21.49
C GLY A 112 6.23 4.96 21.96
N GLU A 113 6.67 3.98 22.73
CA GLU A 113 8.05 3.91 23.21
C GLU A 113 8.99 3.38 22.11
N LEU A 114 10.13 4.03 21.92
CA LEU A 114 11.14 3.56 20.99
C LEU A 114 11.74 2.25 21.50
N LEU A 115 11.61 1.18 20.71
CA LEU A 115 12.11 -0.15 21.07
C LEU A 115 13.47 -0.44 20.46
N ALA A 116 13.70 -0.02 19.22
CA ALA A 116 14.93 -0.31 18.52
C ALA A 116 15.22 0.72 17.45
N GLU A 117 16.50 0.88 17.18
CA GLU A 117 17.01 1.71 16.11
C GLU A 117 18.19 0.96 15.50
N LYS A 118 18.10 0.66 14.20
CA LYS A 118 19.12 -0.14 13.54
C LYS A 118 19.54 0.55 12.23
N ASN A 119 20.84 0.69 12.05
CA ASN A 119 21.40 1.21 10.80
C ASN A 119 21.75 0.05 9.87
N HIS A 120 21.04 -0.05 8.75
CA HIS A 120 21.22 -1.12 7.77
C HIS A 120 22.38 -0.89 6.81
N ASP A 121 23.02 0.27 6.88
CA ASP A 121 24.20 0.59 6.06
C ASP A 121 25.51 0.14 6.70
N GLU A 122 25.47 -0.31 7.94
CA GLU A 122 26.64 -0.81 8.66
C GLU A 122 26.81 -2.30 8.51
#